data_12e651031fd76e45ee78a3400ad35c5a
#
_entry.id   12e651031fd76e45ee78a3400ad35c5a
#
_cell.length_a   1.000
_cell.length_b   1.000
_cell.length_c   1.000
_cell.angle_alpha   90.00
_cell.angle_beta   90.00
_cell.angle_gamma   90.00
#
_symmetry.space_group_name_H-M   'P 1'
#
loop_
_entity.id
_entity.type
_entity.pdbx_description
1 polymer ?
#
loop_
_entity_poly.entity_id
_entity_poly.type
_entity_poly.pdbx_seq_one_letter_code
_entity_poly.pdbx_strand_id
1 'polypeptide(L)'
;DAEAYKAEYYSYMMNGLMTQLVRIEPGCTVEEAHMRNRQLIACWALEHGQAEHVVEMVNRDGKTYVRINDYAKLRMLFGKLLAEIQRIKSEGDYEAARQLVETYAVQVDPVLHAEVLQRYRSLHLAPYKGFVNPVYTPQTDAEGNITDVHISYSEGYAEQMLRYSRDYSNL
;
A
#
# COMPACT_ATOMS: atom_id res chain seq x y z
N ASP A 1 13.79 14.70 2.01
CA ASP A 1 12.97 15.69 1.31
C ASP A 1 11.75 16.02 2.16
N ALA A 2 11.51 17.32 2.41
CA ALA A 2 10.40 17.81 3.24
C ALA A 2 9.00 17.42 2.67
N GLU A 3 8.92 17.04 1.41
CA GLU A 3 7.67 16.66 0.74
C GLU A 3 7.54 15.13 0.51
N ALA A 4 8.59 14.35 0.75
CA ALA A 4 8.59 12.90 0.50
C ALA A 4 7.49 12.15 1.28
N TYR A 5 7.21 12.57 2.52
CA TYR A 5 6.16 11.97 3.33
C TYR A 5 4.77 12.05 2.69
N LYS A 6 4.49 13.07 1.86
CA LYS A 6 3.20 13.20 1.16
C LYS A 6 2.99 12.06 0.18
N ALA A 7 4.04 11.66 -0.52
CA ALA A 7 3.98 10.51 -1.45
C ALA A 7 3.69 9.21 -0.70
N GLU A 8 4.26 9.02 0.50
CA GLU A 8 3.99 7.84 1.34
C GLU A 8 2.53 7.81 1.81
N TYR A 9 2.02 8.91 2.37
CA TYR A 9 0.62 9.02 2.79
C TYR A 9 -0.33 8.77 1.61
N TYR A 10 -0.06 9.39 0.46
CA TYR A 10 -0.87 9.20 -0.74
C TYR A 10 -0.86 7.74 -1.21
N SER A 11 0.32 7.12 -1.28
CA SER A 11 0.45 5.73 -1.70
C SER A 11 -0.27 4.78 -0.74
N TYR A 12 -0.21 5.05 0.56
CA TYR A 12 -0.92 4.26 1.57
C TYR A 12 -2.44 4.35 1.39
N MET A 13 -2.98 5.57 1.29
CA MET A 13 -4.42 5.81 1.08
C MET A 13 -4.90 5.22 -0.25
N MET A 14 -4.16 5.44 -1.33
CA MET A 14 -4.47 4.90 -2.65
C MET A 14 -4.48 3.37 -2.64
N ASN A 15 -3.54 2.74 -1.93
CA ASN A 15 -3.48 1.29 -1.82
C ASN A 15 -4.67 0.74 -1.00
N GLY A 16 -4.98 1.34 0.14
CA GLY A 16 -6.09 0.92 1.00
C GLY A 16 -7.47 1.10 0.37
N LEU A 17 -7.67 2.18 -0.40
CA LEU A 17 -8.96 2.50 -1.01
C LEU A 17 -9.18 1.85 -2.39
N MET A 18 -8.11 1.64 -3.18
CA MET A 18 -8.26 1.26 -4.58
C MET A 18 -7.32 0.14 -5.03
N THR A 19 -5.99 0.34 -4.94
CA THR A 19 -5.03 -0.49 -5.66
C THR A 19 -5.05 -1.96 -5.25
N GLN A 20 -5.28 -2.24 -3.96
CA GLN A 20 -5.35 -3.62 -3.46
C GLN A 20 -6.57 -4.39 -3.99
N LEU A 21 -7.63 -3.70 -4.43
CA LEU A 21 -8.87 -4.33 -4.93
C LEU A 21 -8.61 -5.24 -6.15
N VAL A 22 -7.52 -5.03 -6.88
CA VAL A 22 -7.14 -5.90 -8.01
C VAL A 22 -6.86 -7.36 -7.61
N ARG A 23 -6.67 -7.61 -6.31
CA ARG A 23 -6.39 -8.95 -5.76
C ARG A 23 -7.63 -9.68 -5.27
N ILE A 24 -8.79 -9.04 -5.34
CA ILE A 24 -10.06 -9.57 -4.84
C ILE A 24 -10.87 -10.05 -6.04
N GLU A 25 -11.45 -11.24 -5.93
CA GLU A 25 -12.38 -11.75 -6.94
C GLU A 25 -13.71 -10.97 -6.90
N PRO A 26 -14.33 -10.72 -8.06
CA PRO A 26 -15.62 -10.03 -8.13
C PRO A 26 -16.68 -10.70 -7.25
N GLY A 27 -17.33 -9.91 -6.41
CA GLY A 27 -18.36 -10.37 -5.47
C GLY A 27 -17.82 -10.93 -4.14
N CYS A 28 -16.51 -10.99 -3.96
CA CYS A 28 -15.88 -11.40 -2.71
C CYS A 28 -15.58 -10.21 -1.80
N THR A 29 -15.41 -10.50 -0.52
CA THR A 29 -14.98 -9.56 0.51
C THR A 29 -13.46 -9.59 0.69
N VAL A 30 -12.92 -8.63 1.44
CA VAL A 30 -11.51 -8.65 1.81
C VAL A 30 -11.26 -9.72 2.87
N GLU A 31 -10.43 -10.72 2.58
CA GLU A 31 -10.12 -11.82 3.50
C GLU A 31 -8.73 -11.72 4.13
N GLU A 32 -7.74 -11.24 3.37
CA GLU A 32 -6.35 -11.18 3.78
C GLU A 32 -6.12 -10.09 4.85
N ALA A 33 -5.47 -10.44 5.97
CA ALA A 33 -5.33 -9.59 7.14
C ALA A 33 -4.64 -8.23 6.88
N HIS A 34 -3.59 -8.22 6.07
CA HIS A 34 -2.90 -6.97 5.72
C HIS A 34 -3.75 -6.07 4.82
N MET A 35 -4.57 -6.66 3.93
CA MET A 35 -5.50 -5.90 3.11
C MET A 35 -6.62 -5.31 3.97
N ARG A 36 -7.18 -6.10 4.92
CA ARG A 36 -8.16 -5.61 5.90
C ARG A 36 -7.62 -4.44 6.71
N ASN A 37 -6.40 -4.55 7.21
CA ASN A 37 -5.75 -3.48 7.96
C ASN A 37 -5.62 -2.19 7.14
N ARG A 38 -5.10 -2.27 5.92
CA ARG A 38 -4.97 -1.11 5.02
C ARG A 38 -6.32 -0.48 4.68
N GLN A 39 -7.30 -1.32 4.36
CA GLN A 39 -8.65 -0.85 4.03
C GLN A 39 -9.30 -0.16 5.23
N LEU A 40 -9.24 -0.76 6.41
CA LEU A 40 -9.80 -0.19 7.64
C LEU A 40 -9.27 1.23 7.87
N ILE A 41 -7.95 1.39 7.87
CA ILE A 41 -7.32 2.69 8.12
C ILE A 41 -7.73 3.72 7.06
N ALA A 42 -7.71 3.32 5.79
CA ALA A 42 -8.01 4.23 4.70
C ALA A 42 -9.51 4.60 4.62
N CYS A 43 -10.42 3.65 4.78
CA CYS A 43 -11.86 3.89 4.77
C CYS A 43 -12.30 4.69 6.01
N TRP A 44 -11.75 4.37 7.18
CA TRP A 44 -12.02 5.14 8.40
C TRP A 44 -11.58 6.59 8.25
N ALA A 45 -10.38 6.83 7.73
CA ALA A 45 -9.87 8.18 7.51
C ALA A 45 -10.68 8.94 6.44
N LEU A 46 -11.13 8.26 5.39
CA LEU A 46 -12.00 8.84 4.36
C LEU A 46 -13.32 9.34 4.97
N GLU A 47 -14.01 8.50 5.75
CA GLU A 47 -15.29 8.84 6.37
C GLU A 47 -15.14 9.97 7.40
N HIS A 48 -14.20 9.82 8.33
CA HIS A 48 -14.02 10.80 9.41
C HIS A 48 -13.37 12.11 8.95
N GLY A 49 -12.74 12.12 7.79
CA GLY A 49 -12.18 13.31 7.16
C GLY A 49 -13.15 14.03 6.21
N GLN A 50 -14.32 13.45 5.93
CA GLN A 50 -15.23 13.95 4.90
C GLN A 50 -15.76 15.36 5.19
N ALA A 51 -16.19 15.63 6.42
CA ALA A 51 -16.78 16.92 6.80
C ALA A 51 -15.80 18.11 6.65
N GLU A 52 -14.50 17.85 6.74
CA GLU A 52 -13.44 18.85 6.59
C GLU A 52 -12.70 18.71 5.24
N HIS A 53 -13.20 17.89 4.34
CA HIS A 53 -12.58 17.63 3.04
C HIS A 53 -11.10 17.22 3.12
N VAL A 54 -10.71 16.46 4.15
CA VAL A 54 -9.30 16.07 4.38
C VAL A 54 -8.81 15.13 3.29
N VAL A 55 -9.61 14.12 2.97
CA VAL A 55 -9.38 13.16 1.89
C VAL A 55 -10.71 12.87 1.20
N GLU A 56 -10.69 12.74 -0.11
CA GLU A 56 -11.89 12.58 -0.93
C GLU A 56 -11.66 11.58 -2.06
N MET A 57 -12.74 10.89 -2.44
CA MET A 57 -12.83 10.20 -3.72
C MET A 57 -13.42 11.17 -4.75
N VAL A 58 -12.67 11.48 -5.79
CA VAL A 58 -13.08 12.45 -6.81
C VAL A 58 -13.18 11.78 -8.17
N ASN A 59 -14.25 12.08 -8.94
CA ASN A 59 -14.36 11.62 -10.32
C ASN A 59 -13.79 12.69 -11.26
N ARG A 60 -12.96 12.24 -12.21
CA ARG A 60 -12.43 13.08 -13.28
C ARG A 60 -12.41 12.27 -14.56
N ASP A 61 -13.11 12.75 -15.57
CA ASP A 61 -13.21 12.09 -16.88
C ASP A 61 -13.66 10.62 -16.79
N GLY A 62 -14.67 10.36 -15.93
CA GLY A 62 -15.23 9.03 -15.72
C GLY A 62 -14.34 8.08 -14.92
N LYS A 63 -13.27 8.57 -14.30
CA LYS A 63 -12.36 7.77 -13.48
C LYS A 63 -12.31 8.30 -12.05
N THR A 64 -12.30 7.39 -11.10
CA THR A 64 -12.17 7.70 -9.68
C THR A 64 -10.72 7.87 -9.26
N TYR A 65 -10.45 8.89 -8.47
CA TYR A 65 -9.13 9.21 -7.90
C TYR A 65 -9.25 9.52 -6.41
N VAL A 66 -8.19 9.24 -5.67
CA VAL A 66 -8.02 9.70 -4.29
C VAL A 66 -7.38 11.08 -4.31
N ARG A 67 -7.93 12.02 -3.57
CA ARG A 67 -7.36 13.35 -3.37
C ARG A 67 -7.17 13.62 -1.89
N ILE A 68 -5.97 14.00 -1.50
CA ILE A 68 -5.63 14.43 -0.13
C ILE A 68 -5.46 15.94 -0.16
N ASN A 69 -6.31 16.65 0.56
CA ASN A 69 -6.29 18.10 0.62
C ASN A 69 -5.49 18.64 1.82
N ASP A 70 -5.42 17.86 2.93
CA ASP A 70 -4.73 18.28 4.15
C ASP A 70 -4.01 17.07 4.80
N TYR A 71 -2.70 17.01 4.60
CA TYR A 71 -1.86 15.92 5.16
C TYR A 71 -1.69 16.01 6.68
N ALA A 72 -1.69 17.22 7.24
CA ALA A 72 -1.59 17.41 8.69
C ALA A 72 -2.84 16.88 9.39
N LYS A 73 -4.02 17.20 8.87
CA LYS A 73 -5.28 16.66 9.38
C LYS A 73 -5.40 15.16 9.15
N LEU A 74 -4.94 14.63 8.02
CA LEU A 74 -4.90 13.18 7.78
C LEU A 74 -4.05 12.46 8.83
N ARG A 75 -2.88 12.99 9.17
CA ARG A 75 -2.06 12.49 10.29
C ARG A 75 -2.81 12.51 11.62
N MET A 76 -3.57 13.57 11.89
CA MET A 76 -4.39 13.64 13.11
C MET A 76 -5.49 12.58 13.12
N LEU A 77 -6.12 12.29 11.98
CA LEU A 77 -7.11 11.23 11.85
C LEU A 77 -6.49 9.85 12.15
N PHE A 78 -5.31 9.55 11.62
CA PHE A 78 -4.59 8.32 11.99
C PHE A 78 -4.29 8.23 13.48
N GLY A 79 -3.94 9.35 14.13
CA GLY A 79 -3.75 9.41 15.57
C GLY A 79 -5.03 9.13 16.35
N LYS A 80 -6.17 9.66 15.91
CA LYS A 80 -7.49 9.38 16.53
C LYS A 80 -7.88 7.91 16.39
N LEU A 81 -7.70 7.32 15.21
CA LEU A 81 -7.96 5.89 15.01
C LEU A 81 -7.05 5.02 15.89
N LEU A 82 -5.77 5.37 15.98
CA LEU A 82 -4.82 4.66 16.84
C LEU A 82 -5.26 4.72 18.32
N ALA A 83 -5.70 5.88 18.79
CA ALA A 83 -6.20 6.04 20.16
C ALA A 83 -7.43 5.15 20.42
N GLU A 84 -8.36 5.08 19.46
CA GLU A 84 -9.54 4.21 19.57
C GLU A 84 -9.15 2.72 19.57
N ILE A 85 -8.23 2.29 18.72
CA ILE A 85 -7.72 0.92 18.72
C ILE A 85 -7.04 0.57 20.05
N GLN A 86 -6.27 1.50 20.61
CA GLN A 86 -5.64 1.30 21.92
C GLN A 86 -6.66 1.22 23.05
N ARG A 87 -7.72 2.04 23.04
CA ARG A 87 -8.83 1.95 23.97
C ARG A 87 -9.49 0.57 23.89
N ILE A 88 -9.93 0.17 22.70
CA ILE A 88 -10.57 -1.13 22.44
C ILE A 88 -9.71 -2.27 22.99
N LYS A 89 -8.40 -2.23 22.71
CA LYS A 89 -7.47 -3.27 23.16
C LYS A 89 -7.30 -3.28 24.69
N SER A 90 -7.17 -2.11 25.31
CA SER A 90 -6.94 -2.00 26.77
C SER A 90 -8.17 -2.37 27.60
N GLU A 91 -9.37 -2.12 27.06
CA GLU A 91 -10.64 -2.41 27.73
C GLU A 91 -11.17 -3.81 27.40
N GLY A 92 -10.59 -4.51 26.42
CA GLY A 92 -11.10 -5.78 25.92
C GLY A 92 -12.47 -5.66 25.22
N ASP A 93 -12.75 -4.51 24.62
CA ASP A 93 -14.03 -4.18 23.97
C ASP A 93 -14.19 -4.93 22.64
N TYR A 94 -14.57 -6.20 22.73
CA TYR A 94 -14.73 -7.07 21.56
C TYR A 94 -15.78 -6.56 20.57
N GLU A 95 -16.89 -6.01 21.05
CA GLU A 95 -17.95 -5.52 20.18
C GLU A 95 -17.53 -4.30 19.36
N ALA A 96 -16.82 -3.35 19.96
CA ALA A 96 -16.27 -2.21 19.23
C ALA A 96 -15.22 -2.66 18.20
N ALA A 97 -14.36 -3.65 18.57
CA ALA A 97 -13.40 -4.23 17.62
C ALA A 97 -14.10 -4.88 16.42
N ARG A 98 -15.15 -5.68 16.68
CA ARG A 98 -15.93 -6.35 15.63
C ARG A 98 -16.60 -5.33 14.71
N GLN A 99 -17.27 -4.32 15.26
CA GLN A 99 -17.92 -3.27 14.49
C GLN A 99 -16.92 -2.50 13.61
N LEU A 100 -15.75 -2.15 14.16
CA LEU A 100 -14.71 -1.45 13.43
C LEU A 100 -14.24 -2.26 12.21
N VAL A 101 -14.02 -3.57 12.37
CA VAL A 101 -13.62 -4.47 11.29
C VAL A 101 -14.73 -4.67 10.27
N GLU A 102 -15.95 -4.96 10.70
CA GLU A 102 -17.09 -5.20 9.81
C GLU A 102 -17.45 -3.96 8.98
N THR A 103 -17.33 -2.77 9.57
CA THR A 103 -17.64 -1.51 8.89
C THR A 103 -16.59 -1.12 7.86
N TYR A 104 -15.30 -1.20 8.24
CA TYR A 104 -14.24 -0.58 7.45
C TYR A 104 -13.27 -1.54 6.76
N ALA A 105 -13.18 -2.81 7.21
CA ALA A 105 -12.12 -3.69 6.75
C ALA A 105 -12.55 -4.73 5.70
N VAL A 106 -13.84 -5.06 5.64
CA VAL A 106 -14.32 -6.28 4.96
C VAL A 106 -15.05 -5.98 3.66
N GLN A 107 -15.87 -4.93 3.66
CA GLN A 107 -16.76 -4.63 2.55
C GLN A 107 -16.03 -4.04 1.35
N VAL A 108 -16.47 -4.43 0.15
CA VAL A 108 -15.93 -3.93 -1.13
C VAL A 108 -17.07 -3.26 -1.89
N ASP A 109 -16.89 -2.00 -2.28
CA ASP A 109 -17.81 -1.32 -3.19
C ASP A 109 -17.72 -1.97 -4.58
N PRO A 110 -18.78 -2.61 -5.08
CA PRO A 110 -18.74 -3.35 -6.33
C PRO A 110 -18.53 -2.45 -7.55
N VAL A 111 -18.98 -1.20 -7.51
CA VAL A 111 -18.82 -0.25 -8.62
C VAL A 111 -17.36 0.20 -8.72
N LEU A 112 -16.77 0.62 -7.61
CA LEU A 112 -15.37 0.99 -7.54
C LEU A 112 -14.47 -0.22 -7.89
N HIS A 113 -14.81 -1.40 -7.40
CA HIS A 113 -14.06 -2.63 -7.68
C HIS A 113 -14.04 -2.93 -9.18
N ALA A 114 -15.19 -2.88 -9.85
CA ALA A 114 -15.28 -3.10 -11.29
C ALA A 114 -14.44 -2.08 -12.08
N GLU A 115 -14.50 -0.80 -11.70
CA GLU A 115 -13.68 0.26 -12.30
C GLU A 115 -12.18 -0.04 -12.14
N VAL A 116 -11.75 -0.37 -10.92
CA VAL A 116 -10.33 -0.65 -10.63
C VAL A 116 -9.83 -1.86 -11.43
N LEU A 117 -10.62 -2.93 -11.52
CA LEU A 117 -10.28 -4.11 -12.32
C LEU A 117 -10.17 -3.78 -13.82
N GLN A 118 -11.10 -2.98 -14.34
CA GLN A 118 -11.05 -2.56 -15.73
C GLN A 118 -9.79 -1.72 -16.02
N ARG A 119 -9.47 -0.76 -15.15
CA ARG A 119 -8.26 0.06 -15.28
C ARG A 119 -6.99 -0.78 -15.21
N TYR A 120 -6.93 -1.74 -14.27
CA TYR A 120 -5.79 -2.64 -14.14
C TYR A 120 -5.56 -3.48 -15.40
N ARG A 121 -6.64 -4.05 -15.95
CA ARG A 121 -6.56 -4.84 -17.19
C ARG A 121 -6.05 -4.00 -18.38
N SER A 122 -6.44 -2.74 -18.46
CA SER A 122 -6.00 -1.84 -19.53
C SER A 122 -4.51 -1.48 -19.49
N LEU A 123 -3.84 -1.73 -18.36
CA LEU A 123 -2.39 -1.50 -18.21
C LEU A 123 -1.53 -2.60 -18.85
N HIS A 124 -2.12 -3.74 -19.20
CA HIS A 124 -1.42 -4.90 -19.78
C HIS A 124 -0.12 -5.27 -19.05
N LEU A 125 -0.17 -5.23 -17.70
CA LEU A 125 0.99 -5.54 -16.87
C LEU A 125 1.33 -7.03 -16.97
N ALA A 126 2.62 -7.34 -16.78
CA ALA A 126 3.10 -8.72 -16.70
C ALA A 126 2.33 -9.51 -15.64
N PRO A 127 2.05 -10.81 -15.87
CA PRO A 127 1.18 -11.62 -15.00
C PRO A 127 1.79 -11.91 -13.62
N TYR A 128 3.09 -11.70 -13.45
CA TYR A 128 3.76 -11.89 -12.16
C TYR A 128 4.47 -10.61 -11.72
N LYS A 129 4.64 -10.48 -10.41
CA LYS A 129 5.35 -9.36 -9.77
C LYS A 129 6.53 -9.95 -9.00
N GLY A 130 7.73 -9.50 -9.35
CA GLY A 130 8.96 -9.82 -8.64
C GLY A 130 9.63 -8.57 -8.10
N PHE A 131 10.47 -8.75 -7.11
CA PHE A 131 11.35 -7.69 -6.64
C PHE A 131 12.63 -7.70 -7.46
N VAL A 132 13.08 -6.50 -7.85
CA VAL A 132 14.42 -6.30 -8.38
C VAL A 132 15.29 -5.84 -7.21
N ASN A 133 16.30 -6.62 -6.88
CA ASN A 133 17.24 -6.26 -5.83
C ASN A 133 18.34 -5.33 -6.39
N PRO A 134 18.84 -4.38 -5.60
CA PRO A 134 20.01 -3.63 -6.00
C PRO A 134 21.24 -4.54 -6.13
N VAL A 135 22.10 -4.23 -7.07
CA VAL A 135 23.43 -4.85 -7.19
C VAL A 135 24.41 -4.00 -6.38
N TYR A 136 25.09 -4.62 -5.44
CA TYR A 136 26.10 -4.01 -4.58
C TYR A 136 27.50 -4.34 -5.12
N THR A 137 28.24 -3.33 -5.47
CA THR A 137 29.64 -3.49 -5.92
C THR A 137 30.57 -2.80 -4.91
N PRO A 138 31.33 -3.57 -4.11
CA PRO A 138 32.26 -2.99 -3.15
C PRO A 138 33.46 -2.34 -3.85
N GLN A 139 33.85 -1.20 -3.35
CA GLN A 139 35.15 -0.59 -3.65
C GLN A 139 36.11 -0.93 -2.50
N THR A 140 37.33 -1.38 -2.82
CA THR A 140 38.29 -1.77 -1.82
C THR A 140 39.59 -0.96 -1.97
N ASP A 141 40.29 -0.74 -0.84
CA ASP A 141 41.67 -0.22 -0.81
C ASP A 141 42.70 -1.30 -1.21
N ALA A 142 43.97 -0.93 -1.17
CA ALA A 142 45.07 -1.83 -1.51
C ALA A 142 45.22 -2.99 -0.51
N GLU A 143 44.76 -2.81 0.71
CA GLU A 143 44.75 -3.80 1.80
C GLU A 143 43.52 -4.72 1.75
N GLY A 144 42.54 -4.45 0.83
CA GLY A 144 41.33 -5.26 0.66
C GLY A 144 40.14 -4.85 1.56
N ASN A 145 40.24 -3.75 2.30
CA ASN A 145 39.16 -3.24 3.11
C ASN A 145 38.12 -2.54 2.23
N ILE A 146 36.84 -2.74 2.51
CA ILE A 146 35.75 -2.05 1.79
C ILE A 146 35.73 -0.59 2.22
N THR A 147 35.97 0.32 1.27
CA THR A 147 35.96 1.78 1.49
C THR A 147 34.64 2.43 1.08
N ASP A 148 33.91 1.81 0.12
CA ASP A 148 32.60 2.28 -0.35
C ASP A 148 31.83 1.12 -0.98
N VAL A 149 30.52 1.31 -1.18
CA VAL A 149 29.65 0.36 -1.88
C VAL A 149 28.83 1.10 -2.93
N HIS A 150 29.11 0.82 -4.19
CA HIS A 150 28.27 1.31 -5.28
C HIS A 150 26.98 0.51 -5.38
N ILE A 151 25.83 1.19 -5.39
CA ILE A 151 24.49 0.59 -5.51
C ILE A 151 23.94 0.90 -6.89
N SER A 152 23.56 -0.14 -7.64
CA SER A 152 22.92 0.01 -8.96
C SER A 152 21.72 -0.89 -9.13
N TYR A 153 20.83 -0.51 -10.04
CA TYR A 153 19.69 -1.30 -10.52
C TYR A 153 19.88 -1.60 -12.00
N SER A 154 21.01 -2.19 -12.34
CA SER A 154 21.44 -2.45 -13.71
C SER A 154 20.80 -3.68 -14.34
N GLU A 155 20.16 -4.52 -13.54
CA GLU A 155 19.52 -5.77 -13.98
C GLU A 155 18.00 -5.69 -13.84
N GLY A 156 17.28 -6.24 -14.81
CA GLY A 156 15.84 -6.51 -14.68
C GLY A 156 15.58 -7.80 -13.89
N TYR A 157 14.30 -8.09 -13.65
CA TYR A 157 13.90 -9.26 -12.86
C TYR A 157 14.40 -10.58 -13.49
N ALA A 158 14.22 -10.75 -14.80
CA ALA A 158 14.62 -11.97 -15.48
C ALA A 158 16.13 -12.20 -15.44
N GLU A 159 16.91 -11.15 -15.67
CA GLU A 159 18.38 -11.19 -15.61
C GLU A 159 18.87 -11.58 -14.21
N GLN A 160 18.26 -11.02 -13.15
CA GLN A 160 18.59 -11.37 -11.78
C GLN A 160 18.29 -12.83 -11.46
N MET A 161 17.11 -13.33 -11.87
CA MET A 161 16.74 -14.72 -11.64
C MET A 161 17.67 -15.70 -12.37
N LEU A 162 18.05 -15.39 -13.59
CA LEU A 162 19.02 -16.17 -14.35
C LEU A 162 20.42 -16.15 -13.72
N ARG A 163 20.85 -14.99 -13.21
CA ARG A 163 22.12 -14.88 -12.48
C ARG A 163 22.09 -15.69 -11.19
N TYR A 164 21.07 -15.55 -10.37
CA TYR A 164 20.93 -16.33 -9.13
C TYR A 164 20.88 -17.84 -9.39
N SER A 165 20.18 -18.28 -10.44
CA SER A 165 20.17 -19.69 -10.82
C SER A 165 21.56 -20.22 -11.17
N ARG A 166 22.43 -19.42 -11.81
CA ARG A 166 23.82 -19.81 -12.12
C ARG A 166 24.71 -19.76 -10.90
N ASP A 167 24.63 -18.68 -10.13
CA ASP A 167 25.56 -18.40 -9.03
C ASP A 167 25.31 -19.32 -7.82
N TYR A 168 24.07 -19.78 -7.63
CA TYR A 168 23.64 -20.57 -6.47
C TYR A 168 23.15 -21.99 -6.83
N SER A 169 23.32 -22.44 -8.06
CA SER A 169 22.84 -23.77 -8.51
C SER A 169 23.55 -24.94 -7.83
N ASN A 170 24.68 -24.70 -7.18
CA ASN A 170 25.52 -25.71 -6.54
C ASN A 170 25.50 -25.61 -5.00
N LEU A 171 24.57 -24.86 -4.42
CA LEU A 171 24.29 -24.82 -3.00
C LEU A 171 23.18 -25.80 -2.65
#